data_8f3f7a613cbfb75f829fc6bd40f82542
#
_entry.id   8f3f7a613cbfb75f829fc6bd40f82542
#
_cell.length_a   1.000
_cell.length_b   1.000
_cell.length_c   1.000
_cell.angle_alpha   90.00
_cell.angle_beta   90.00
_cell.angle_gamma   90.00
#
_symmetry.space_group_name_H-M   'P 1'
#
loop_
_entity.id
_entity.type
_entity.pdbx_description
1 polymer ?
#
loop_
_entity_poly.entity_id
_entity_poly.type
_entity_poly.pdbx_seq_one_letter_code
_entity_poly.pdbx_strand_id
1 'polypeptide(L)'
;MTWLITGGAGYIGAHVVRAMIEAGERTVVYDDLSTGVAERVPRGVQLVVGSTLDAERVARALAVHDVSGVVHLAAKKQVGESMDLPLLYYRENVEGLRVLLEAVTAAGVPSFVFSSSAAVYGMPDVELVTEETP
;
A
#
# COMPACT_ATOMS: atom_id res chain seq x y z
N MET A 1 -18.20 -0.08 0.43
CA MET A 1 -17.22 -0.90 -0.32
C MET A 1 -16.23 -1.50 0.67
N THR A 2 -15.50 -2.58 0.31
CA THR A 2 -14.41 -3.10 1.15
C THR A 2 -13.07 -2.78 0.49
N TRP A 3 -12.21 -2.10 1.22
CA TRP A 3 -10.89 -1.68 0.75
C TRP A 3 -9.77 -2.48 1.40
N LEU A 4 -8.86 -3.00 0.60
CA LEU A 4 -7.60 -3.58 1.07
C LEU A 4 -6.54 -2.48 1.09
N ILE A 5 -5.95 -2.24 2.26
CA ILE A 5 -4.91 -1.21 2.44
C ILE A 5 -3.57 -1.91 2.63
N THR A 6 -2.74 -1.95 1.60
CA THR A 6 -1.39 -2.50 1.75
C THR A 6 -0.49 -1.48 2.45
N GLY A 7 0.36 -1.92 3.36
CA GLY A 7 1.13 -1.02 4.20
C GLY A 7 0.30 -0.28 5.26
N GLY A 8 -0.90 -0.81 5.58
CA GLY A 8 -1.84 -0.19 6.50
C GLY A 8 -1.39 -0.15 7.97
N ALA A 9 -0.38 -0.94 8.35
CA ALA A 9 0.24 -0.89 9.67
C ALA A 9 1.41 0.12 9.74
N GLY A 10 1.78 0.76 8.61
CA GLY A 10 2.74 1.84 8.55
C GLY A 10 2.18 3.16 9.10
N TYR A 11 3.02 4.21 9.12
CA TYR A 11 2.60 5.53 9.63
C TYR A 11 1.46 6.13 8.78
N ILE A 12 1.69 6.31 7.48
CA ILE A 12 0.68 6.88 6.57
C ILE A 12 -0.52 5.94 6.46
N GLY A 13 -0.28 4.64 6.30
CA GLY A 13 -1.33 3.64 6.16
C GLY A 13 -2.32 3.62 7.30
N ALA A 14 -1.85 3.72 8.54
CA ALA A 14 -2.72 3.74 9.72
C ALA A 14 -3.62 4.99 9.76
N HIS A 15 -3.15 6.14 9.27
CA HIS A 15 -3.97 7.35 9.14
C HIS A 15 -5.02 7.21 8.03
N VAL A 16 -4.63 6.64 6.88
CA VAL A 16 -5.57 6.35 5.77
C VAL A 16 -6.66 5.39 6.24
N VAL A 17 -6.31 4.30 6.93
CA VAL A 17 -7.28 3.35 7.47
C VAL A 17 -8.29 4.05 8.38
N ARG A 18 -7.84 4.92 9.31
CA ARG A 18 -8.74 5.67 10.20
C ARG A 18 -9.67 6.59 9.43
N ALA A 19 -9.13 7.38 8.50
CA ALA A 19 -9.93 8.30 7.69
C ALA A 19 -10.99 7.57 6.87
N MET A 20 -10.67 6.40 6.31
CA MET A 20 -11.63 5.60 5.56
C MET A 20 -12.73 5.03 6.44
N ILE A 21 -12.40 4.57 7.66
CA ILE A 21 -13.40 4.11 8.64
C ILE A 21 -14.33 5.27 9.03
N GLU A 22 -13.79 6.45 9.30
CA GLU A 22 -14.57 7.66 9.62
C GLU A 22 -15.49 8.06 8.47
N ALA A 23 -15.09 7.80 7.22
CA ALA A 23 -15.92 7.98 6.03
C ALA A 23 -16.95 6.87 5.81
N GLY A 24 -17.03 5.87 6.70
CA GLY A 24 -17.98 4.76 6.61
C GLY A 24 -17.55 3.61 5.70
N GLU A 25 -16.29 3.57 5.28
CA GLU A 25 -15.75 2.51 4.44
C GLU A 25 -15.30 1.29 5.29
N ARG A 26 -15.46 0.09 4.75
CA ARG A 26 -14.90 -1.12 5.34
C ARG A 26 -13.45 -1.28 4.89
N THR A 27 -12.54 -1.51 5.82
CA THR A 27 -11.12 -1.66 5.54
C THR A 27 -10.56 -2.98 6.05
N VAL A 28 -9.62 -3.52 5.28
CA VAL A 28 -8.76 -4.66 5.65
C VAL A 28 -7.32 -4.21 5.45
N VAL A 29 -6.48 -4.40 6.44
CA VAL A 29 -5.05 -4.10 6.35
C VAL A 29 -4.29 -5.32 5.87
N TYR A 30 -3.39 -5.12 4.90
CA TYR A 30 -2.44 -6.12 4.42
C TYR A 30 -1.03 -5.56 4.59
N ASP A 31 -0.22 -6.17 5.46
CA ASP A 31 1.10 -5.66 5.83
C ASP A 31 2.02 -6.82 6.21
N ASP A 32 3.28 -6.78 5.82
CA ASP A 32 4.26 -7.81 6.19
C ASP A 32 4.89 -7.57 7.56
N LEU A 33 4.58 -6.42 8.16
CA LEU A 33 5.11 -5.96 9.46
C LEU A 33 6.63 -5.80 9.50
N SER A 34 7.30 -5.73 8.34
CA SER A 34 8.75 -5.52 8.29
C SER A 34 9.16 -4.16 8.87
N THR A 35 8.31 -3.15 8.72
CA THR A 35 8.43 -1.82 9.33
C THR A 35 7.11 -1.32 9.92
N GLY A 36 6.01 -2.01 9.60
CA GLY A 36 4.69 -1.76 10.15
C GLY A 36 4.58 -2.21 11.62
N VAL A 37 3.64 -1.62 12.34
CA VAL A 37 3.38 -1.91 13.75
C VAL A 37 1.92 -2.31 13.90
N ALA A 38 1.67 -3.56 14.28
CA ALA A 38 0.32 -4.13 14.36
C ALA A 38 -0.62 -3.32 15.26
N GLU A 39 -0.09 -2.73 16.34
CA GLU A 39 -0.85 -1.89 17.29
C GLU A 39 -1.37 -0.57 16.68
N ARG A 40 -0.86 -0.17 15.52
CA ARG A 40 -1.37 0.99 14.76
C ARG A 40 -2.68 0.69 14.04
N VAL A 41 -2.95 -0.58 13.78
CA VAL A 41 -4.20 -1.00 13.13
C VAL A 41 -5.36 -0.82 14.12
N PRO A 42 -6.41 -0.06 13.76
CA PRO A 42 -7.54 0.20 14.65
C PRO A 42 -8.23 -1.10 15.11
N ARG A 43 -8.74 -1.11 16.33
CA ARG A 43 -9.51 -2.24 16.86
C ARG A 43 -10.71 -2.53 15.97
N GLY A 44 -10.92 -3.80 15.64
CA GLY A 44 -12.01 -4.24 14.77
C GLY A 44 -11.67 -4.28 13.28
N VAL A 45 -10.52 -3.73 12.88
CA VAL A 45 -10.00 -3.87 11.52
C VAL A 45 -9.23 -5.17 11.39
N GLN A 46 -9.52 -5.93 10.33
CA GLN A 46 -8.79 -7.16 10.04
C GLN A 46 -7.37 -6.84 9.56
N LEU A 47 -6.38 -7.49 10.18
CA LEU A 47 -4.98 -7.46 9.74
C LEU A 47 -4.62 -8.81 9.12
N VAL A 48 -4.28 -8.79 7.85
CA VAL A 48 -3.70 -9.92 7.13
C VAL A 48 -2.19 -9.70 7.06
N VAL A 49 -1.43 -10.54 7.74
CA VAL A 49 0.05 -10.45 7.72
C VAL A 49 0.58 -11.18 6.50
N GLY A 50 1.23 -10.45 5.59
CA GLY A 50 1.80 -11.04 4.37
C GLY A 50 2.51 -10.03 3.48
N SER A 51 3.42 -10.53 2.64
CA SER A 51 4.11 -9.74 1.62
C SER A 51 3.28 -9.61 0.35
N THR A 52 3.38 -8.46 -0.32
CA THR A 52 2.80 -8.24 -1.66
C THR A 52 3.40 -9.16 -2.73
N LEU A 53 4.54 -9.77 -2.46
CA LEU A 53 5.16 -10.80 -3.31
C LEU A 53 4.48 -12.17 -3.21
N ASP A 54 3.65 -12.40 -2.19
CA ASP A 54 2.91 -13.65 -1.99
C ASP A 54 1.56 -13.60 -2.73
N ALA A 55 1.58 -13.99 -4.01
CA ALA A 55 0.42 -13.95 -4.90
C ALA A 55 -0.79 -14.72 -4.35
N GLU A 56 -0.57 -15.90 -3.76
CA GLU A 56 -1.65 -16.73 -3.22
C GLU A 56 -2.31 -16.08 -2.01
N ARG A 57 -1.50 -15.50 -1.12
CA ARG A 57 -2.00 -14.80 0.08
C ARG A 57 -2.74 -13.53 -0.29
N VAL A 58 -2.23 -12.75 -1.26
CA VAL A 58 -2.93 -11.58 -1.81
C VAL A 58 -4.27 -12.00 -2.40
N ALA A 59 -4.29 -12.98 -3.31
CA ALA A 59 -5.53 -13.45 -3.92
C ALA A 59 -6.55 -13.95 -2.89
N ARG A 60 -6.09 -14.68 -1.87
CA ARG A 60 -6.93 -15.13 -0.76
C ARG A 60 -7.51 -13.95 0.03
N ALA A 61 -6.70 -12.94 0.34
CA ALA A 61 -7.17 -11.76 1.06
C ALA A 61 -8.25 -11.02 0.27
N LEU A 62 -8.06 -10.82 -1.04
CA LEU A 62 -9.05 -10.19 -1.93
C LEU A 62 -10.38 -10.95 -1.91
N ALA A 63 -10.34 -12.28 -2.03
CA ALA A 63 -11.53 -13.13 -2.10
C ALA A 63 -12.26 -13.25 -0.75
N VAL A 64 -11.54 -13.56 0.34
CA VAL A 64 -12.14 -13.79 1.67
C VAL A 64 -12.85 -12.55 2.21
N HIS A 65 -12.32 -11.36 1.90
CA HIS A 65 -12.87 -10.11 2.40
C HIS A 65 -13.77 -9.38 1.41
N ASP A 66 -14.06 -9.99 0.26
CA ASP A 66 -14.90 -9.40 -0.81
C ASP A 66 -14.42 -7.97 -1.15
N VAL A 67 -13.12 -7.86 -1.48
CA VAL A 67 -12.45 -6.58 -1.71
C VAL A 67 -12.92 -5.99 -3.04
N SER A 68 -13.36 -4.74 -3.00
CA SER A 68 -13.79 -3.97 -4.17
C SER A 68 -12.89 -2.78 -4.49
N GLY A 69 -11.89 -2.52 -3.68
CA GLY A 69 -10.89 -1.50 -3.93
C GLY A 69 -9.59 -1.76 -3.19
N VAL A 70 -8.47 -1.30 -3.74
CA VAL A 70 -7.15 -1.41 -3.13
C VAL A 70 -6.51 -0.03 -3.01
N VAL A 71 -5.94 0.28 -1.85
CA VAL A 71 -5.02 1.41 -1.66
C VAL A 71 -3.64 0.84 -1.38
N HIS A 72 -2.71 1.07 -2.30
CA HIS A 72 -1.35 0.54 -2.21
C HIS A 72 -0.38 1.56 -1.63
N LEU A 73 0.03 1.34 -0.38
CA LEU A 73 0.97 2.17 0.37
C LEU A 73 2.22 1.38 0.79
N ALA A 74 2.20 0.05 0.62
CA ALA A 74 3.32 -0.80 0.98
C ALA A 74 4.51 -0.51 0.05
N ALA A 75 5.60 -0.03 0.62
CA ALA A 75 6.85 0.20 -0.09
C ALA A 75 8.01 0.32 0.88
N LYS A 76 9.20 -0.04 0.41
CA LYS A 76 10.45 0.35 1.04
C LYS A 76 10.82 1.75 0.57
N LYS A 77 11.17 2.66 1.50
CA LYS A 77 11.31 4.09 1.21
C LYS A 77 12.55 4.77 1.81
N GLN A 78 13.46 4.00 2.41
CA GLN A 78 14.69 4.55 3.00
C GLN A 78 15.74 4.77 1.90
N VAL A 79 16.08 6.04 1.64
CA VAL A 79 16.99 6.42 0.54
C VAL A 79 18.37 5.79 0.74
N GLY A 80 18.95 5.84 1.95
CA GLY A 80 20.25 5.23 2.24
C GLY A 80 20.24 3.73 1.97
N GLU A 81 19.26 2.99 2.51
CA GLU A 81 19.12 1.54 2.29
C GLU A 81 18.96 1.21 0.80
N SER A 82 18.27 2.05 0.03
CA SER A 82 18.09 1.82 -1.41
C SER A 82 19.39 1.91 -2.21
N MET A 83 20.33 2.70 -1.76
CA MET A 83 21.67 2.78 -2.37
C MET A 83 22.53 1.55 -2.05
N ASP A 84 22.39 1.03 -0.83
CA ASP A 84 23.14 -0.15 -0.39
C ASP A 84 22.51 -1.46 -0.93
N LEU A 85 21.19 -1.51 -1.02
CA LEU A 85 20.42 -2.71 -1.38
C LEU A 85 19.41 -2.44 -2.53
N PRO A 86 19.86 -1.97 -3.71
CA PRO A 86 18.95 -1.56 -4.79
C PRO A 86 18.06 -2.71 -5.29
N LEU A 87 18.58 -3.93 -5.37
CA LEU A 87 17.80 -5.09 -5.83
C LEU A 87 16.68 -5.47 -4.85
N LEU A 88 16.86 -5.22 -3.56
CA LEU A 88 15.80 -5.38 -2.57
C LEU A 88 14.64 -4.41 -2.86
N TYR A 89 14.97 -3.15 -3.18
CA TYR A 89 13.97 -2.12 -3.51
C TYR A 89 13.24 -2.42 -4.81
N TYR A 90 13.92 -2.91 -5.83
CA TYR A 90 13.27 -3.40 -7.06
C TYR A 90 12.30 -4.54 -6.77
N ARG A 91 12.74 -5.52 -5.99
CA ARG A 91 11.91 -6.65 -5.62
C ARG A 91 10.67 -6.23 -4.85
N GLU A 92 10.82 -5.45 -3.79
CA GLU A 92 9.71 -5.08 -2.91
C GLU A 92 8.76 -4.06 -3.58
N ASN A 93 9.31 -3.04 -4.26
CA ASN A 93 8.51 -1.94 -4.78
C ASN A 93 8.01 -2.17 -6.21
N VAL A 94 8.78 -2.84 -7.07
CA VAL A 94 8.39 -3.07 -8.47
C VAL A 94 7.74 -4.44 -8.64
N GLU A 95 8.43 -5.51 -8.23
CA GLU A 95 7.88 -6.86 -8.36
C GLU A 95 6.69 -7.06 -7.43
N GLY A 96 6.73 -6.56 -6.18
CA GLY A 96 5.60 -6.61 -5.26
C GLY A 96 4.36 -5.92 -5.81
N LEU A 97 4.53 -4.75 -6.46
CA LEU A 97 3.42 -4.07 -7.14
C LEU A 97 2.91 -4.89 -8.33
N ARG A 98 3.80 -5.46 -9.14
CA ARG A 98 3.41 -6.30 -10.29
C ARG A 98 2.55 -7.49 -9.85
N VAL A 99 2.99 -8.22 -8.83
CA VAL A 99 2.26 -9.37 -8.26
C VAL A 99 0.89 -8.94 -7.73
N LEU A 100 0.85 -7.83 -6.99
CA LEU A 100 -0.40 -7.27 -6.48
C LEU A 100 -1.38 -6.93 -7.62
N LEU A 101 -0.91 -6.27 -8.67
CA LEU A 101 -1.74 -5.87 -9.82
C LEU A 101 -2.28 -7.08 -10.59
N GLU A 102 -1.50 -8.15 -10.74
CA GLU A 102 -1.98 -9.40 -11.33
C GLU A 102 -3.12 -10.00 -10.50
N ALA A 103 -2.97 -10.07 -9.18
CA ALA A 103 -4.01 -10.59 -8.30
C ALA A 103 -5.28 -9.72 -8.32
N VAL A 104 -5.13 -8.40 -8.29
CA VAL A 104 -6.22 -7.40 -8.37
C VAL A 104 -6.99 -7.56 -9.68
N THR A 105 -6.25 -7.68 -10.80
CA THR A 105 -6.85 -7.86 -12.13
C THR A 105 -7.58 -9.20 -12.23
N ALA A 106 -6.96 -10.28 -11.77
CA ALA A 106 -7.57 -11.62 -11.79
C ALA A 106 -8.82 -11.71 -10.90
N ALA A 107 -8.85 -10.98 -9.80
CA ALA A 107 -10.00 -10.89 -8.90
C ALA A 107 -11.10 -9.93 -9.42
N GLY A 108 -10.85 -9.18 -10.49
CA GLY A 108 -11.80 -8.21 -11.04
C GLY A 108 -12.08 -7.03 -10.11
N VAL A 109 -11.13 -6.64 -9.25
CA VAL A 109 -11.28 -5.50 -8.35
C VAL A 109 -11.26 -4.20 -9.15
N PRO A 110 -12.34 -3.38 -9.13
CA PRO A 110 -12.51 -2.27 -10.07
C PRO A 110 -11.74 -0.99 -9.70
N SER A 111 -11.28 -0.87 -8.46
CA SER A 111 -10.67 0.37 -7.96
C SER A 111 -9.29 0.12 -7.40
N PHE A 112 -8.31 0.89 -7.87
CA PHE A 112 -6.92 0.82 -7.41
C PHE A 112 -6.35 2.22 -7.23
N VAL A 113 -5.88 2.53 -6.03
CA VAL A 113 -5.18 3.79 -5.70
C VAL A 113 -3.72 3.47 -5.40
N PHE A 114 -2.82 4.10 -6.10
CA PHE A 114 -1.38 3.96 -5.91
C PHE A 114 -0.78 5.21 -5.27
N SER A 115 -0.11 5.06 -4.13
CA SER A 115 0.67 6.13 -3.53
C SER A 115 1.98 6.29 -4.28
N SER A 116 2.08 7.29 -5.14
CA SER A 116 3.28 7.61 -5.89
C SER A 116 4.36 8.26 -5.00
N SER A 117 5.45 8.67 -5.59
CA SER A 117 6.60 9.29 -4.92
C SER A 117 6.64 10.80 -5.18
N ALA A 118 7.09 11.58 -4.19
CA ALA A 118 7.40 13.00 -4.37
C ALA A 118 8.49 13.23 -5.46
N ALA A 119 9.27 12.20 -5.78
CA ALA A 119 10.24 12.25 -6.88
C ALA A 119 9.61 12.49 -8.27
N VAL A 120 8.29 12.36 -8.40
CA VAL A 120 7.56 12.69 -9.64
C VAL A 120 7.73 14.16 -10.03
N TYR A 121 7.95 15.04 -9.06
CA TYR A 121 8.17 16.47 -9.31
C TYR A 121 9.63 16.81 -9.69
N GLY A 122 10.55 15.85 -9.67
CA GLY A 122 11.95 16.07 -10.01
C GLY A 122 12.65 17.05 -9.05
N MET A 123 13.32 18.04 -9.62
CA MET A 123 13.99 19.14 -8.91
C MET A 123 13.40 20.48 -9.37
N PRO A 124 12.22 20.86 -8.92
CA PRO A 124 11.57 22.09 -9.35
C PRO A 124 12.28 23.32 -8.81
N ASP A 125 12.32 24.40 -9.60
CA ASP A 125 12.92 25.70 -9.24
C ASP A 125 11.98 26.54 -8.36
N VAL A 126 11.20 25.90 -7.46
CA VAL A 126 10.24 26.56 -6.55
C VAL A 126 10.44 26.06 -5.11
N GLU A 127 10.23 26.94 -4.13
CA GLU A 127 10.34 26.57 -2.71
C GLU A 127 9.19 25.66 -2.24
N LEU A 128 7.99 25.83 -2.81
CA LEU A 128 6.79 25.07 -2.48
C LEU A 128 6.27 24.36 -3.72
N VAL A 129 6.20 23.05 -3.63
CA VAL A 129 5.65 22.20 -4.67
C VAL A 129 4.12 22.10 -4.50
N THR A 130 3.38 22.29 -5.58
CA THR A 130 1.92 22.14 -5.64
C THR A 130 1.55 21.13 -6.73
N GLU A 131 0.27 20.79 -6.83
CA GLU A 131 -0.24 19.88 -7.87
C GLU A 131 -0.07 20.45 -9.29
N GLU A 132 0.16 21.75 -9.43
CA GLU A 132 0.40 22.43 -10.72
C GLU A 132 1.89 22.53 -11.09
N THR A 133 2.78 22.06 -10.22
CA THR A 133 4.22 22.07 -10.46
C THR A 133 4.55 21.09 -11.59
N PRO A 134 5.28 21.52 -12.66
CA PRO A 134 5.59 20.69 -13.81
C PRO A 134 6.53 19.52 -13.48
#